data_f2a0c7f23db4e0bf76b7457338d66259
#
_entry.id   f2a0c7f23db4e0bf76b7457338d66259
#
_cell.length_a   1.000
_cell.length_b   1.000
_cell.length_c   1.000
_cell.angle_alpha   90.00
_cell.angle_beta   90.00
_cell.angle_gamma   90.00
#
_symmetry.space_group_name_H-M   'P 1'
#
loop_
_entity.id
_entity.type
_entity.pdbx_description
1 polymer ?
#
loop_
_entity_poly.entity_id
_entity_poly.type
_entity_poly.pdbx_seq_one_letter_code
_entity_poly.pdbx_strand_id
1 'polypeptide(L)'
;ENAKSIAYGNAFVDFLGRMQGPLDNLNMRGRLKVLGSTDMSYVLRDTPLSTDNHLEELVKFTDFSDTAQVVVERPSLDGLHMDLTVEVSKGAHIMAYLNTDHSNYIDLTGGGTLRMQYTPVENLQLRGRYTLSNGEMKYSLPLIPLKTFTIQDGSYIEFTGEPMNPTLNITATERIRAAVSNSSGAGRSVEFDCGVVITQTLNNMGVMFT
;
A
#
# COMPACT_ATOMS: atom_id res chain seq x y z
N GLU A 1 2.02 -5.90 -20.99
CA GLU A 1 2.43 -5.40 -19.65
C GLU A 1 3.64 -4.49 -19.84
N ASN A 2 3.50 -3.26 -19.39
CA ASN A 2 4.58 -2.29 -19.49
C ASN A 2 5.42 -2.41 -18.21
N ALA A 3 6.67 -2.86 -18.31
CA ALA A 3 7.61 -3.04 -17.18
C ALA A 3 7.86 -1.76 -16.33
N LYS A 4 7.29 -0.63 -16.75
CA LYS A 4 7.33 0.66 -16.04
C LYS A 4 6.04 1.00 -15.29
N SER A 5 5.02 0.15 -15.34
CA SER A 5 3.75 0.42 -14.66
C SER A 5 3.92 0.24 -13.14
N ILE A 6 3.48 1.23 -12.38
CA ILE A 6 3.48 1.20 -10.91
C ILE A 6 2.35 0.30 -10.40
N ALA A 7 1.26 0.15 -11.15
CA ALA A 7 0.12 -0.68 -10.82
C ALA A 7 -0.28 -1.54 -12.02
N TYR A 8 -0.58 -2.81 -11.79
CA TYR A 8 -1.02 -3.75 -12.81
C TYR A 8 -1.90 -4.86 -12.18
N GLY A 9 -2.62 -5.60 -13.02
CA GLY A 9 -3.53 -6.66 -12.58
C GLY A 9 -4.91 -6.52 -13.18
N ASN A 10 -5.89 -7.19 -12.58
CA ASN A 10 -7.28 -7.20 -13.02
C ASN A 10 -8.18 -6.64 -11.92
N ALA A 11 -8.86 -5.54 -12.20
CA ALA A 11 -9.88 -4.99 -11.33
C ALA A 11 -11.26 -5.29 -11.89
N PHE A 12 -12.08 -5.98 -11.13
CA PHE A 12 -13.47 -6.27 -11.47
C PHE A 12 -14.38 -5.38 -10.62
N VAL A 13 -15.19 -4.58 -11.31
CA VAL A 13 -16.01 -3.57 -10.64
C VAL A 13 -17.44 -3.56 -11.18
N ASP A 14 -18.39 -3.36 -10.28
CA ASP A 14 -19.76 -2.97 -10.60
C ASP A 14 -19.94 -1.49 -10.32
N PHE A 15 -20.45 -0.75 -11.29
CA PHE A 15 -20.70 0.67 -11.15
C PHE A 15 -22.18 1.00 -11.34
N LEU A 16 -22.75 1.69 -10.36
CA LEU A 16 -24.09 2.27 -10.43
C LEU A 16 -24.00 3.76 -10.10
N GLY A 17 -24.24 4.60 -11.10
CA GLY A 17 -24.10 6.04 -10.90
C GLY A 17 -24.93 6.88 -11.86
N ARG A 18 -24.90 8.17 -11.59
CA ARG A 18 -25.53 9.20 -12.40
C ARG A 18 -24.48 10.26 -12.75
N MET A 19 -24.51 10.70 -13.98
CA MET A 19 -23.68 11.77 -14.49
C MET A 19 -24.59 12.88 -15.02
N GLN A 20 -24.37 14.12 -14.63
CA GLN A 20 -25.22 15.26 -14.95
C GLN A 20 -24.38 16.53 -15.08
N GLY A 21 -24.78 17.41 -15.98
CA GLY A 21 -24.16 18.71 -16.21
C GLY A 21 -23.56 18.85 -17.62
N PRO A 22 -23.18 20.05 -17.99
CA PRO A 22 -22.43 20.30 -19.21
C PRO A 22 -21.00 19.73 -19.09
N LEU A 23 -20.28 19.58 -20.22
CA LEU A 23 -18.95 18.94 -20.25
C LEU A 23 -17.89 19.70 -19.45
N ASP A 24 -18.07 20.99 -19.26
CA ASP A 24 -17.22 21.89 -18.47
C ASP A 24 -17.60 21.94 -16.97
N ASN A 25 -18.72 21.30 -16.58
CA ASN A 25 -19.15 21.17 -15.18
C ASN A 25 -19.97 19.89 -14.99
N LEU A 26 -19.29 18.78 -15.10
CA LEU A 26 -19.89 17.45 -15.06
C LEU A 26 -19.87 16.88 -13.64
N ASN A 27 -21.05 16.58 -13.11
CA ASN A 27 -21.19 16.00 -11.79
C ASN A 27 -21.49 14.51 -11.87
N MET A 28 -20.63 13.69 -11.28
CA MET A 28 -20.76 12.26 -11.20
C MET A 28 -20.97 11.79 -9.76
N ARG A 29 -22.04 11.06 -9.51
CA ARG A 29 -22.33 10.48 -8.19
C ARG A 29 -22.74 9.03 -8.34
N GLY A 30 -22.32 8.19 -7.42
CA GLY A 30 -22.67 6.79 -7.50
C GLY A 30 -22.02 5.90 -6.47
N ARG A 31 -22.15 4.60 -6.75
CA ARG A 31 -21.52 3.52 -5.99
C ARG A 31 -20.65 2.71 -6.95
N LEU A 32 -19.42 2.47 -6.55
CA LEU A 32 -18.48 1.56 -7.18
C LEU A 32 -18.26 0.38 -6.25
N LYS A 33 -18.55 -0.83 -6.69
CA LYS A 33 -18.26 -2.03 -5.92
C LYS A 33 -17.09 -2.77 -6.56
N VAL A 34 -16.00 -2.88 -5.83
CA VAL A 34 -14.84 -3.70 -6.21
C VAL A 34 -15.13 -5.14 -5.79
N LEU A 35 -15.14 -6.05 -6.75
CA LEU A 35 -15.51 -7.44 -6.54
C LEU A 35 -14.36 -8.24 -5.91
N GLY A 36 -14.70 -9.32 -5.21
CA GLY A 36 -13.72 -10.18 -4.54
C GLY A 36 -12.80 -10.97 -5.50
N SER A 37 -13.09 -10.95 -6.80
CA SER A 37 -12.22 -11.50 -7.85
C SER A 37 -11.15 -10.53 -8.34
N THR A 38 -11.10 -9.33 -7.78
CA THR A 38 -10.08 -8.33 -8.10
C THR A 38 -8.72 -8.79 -7.56
N ASP A 39 -7.71 -8.70 -8.43
CA ASP A 39 -6.31 -9.04 -8.13
C ASP A 39 -5.41 -7.95 -8.72
N MET A 40 -4.87 -7.11 -7.86
CA MET A 40 -4.09 -5.94 -8.23
C MET A 40 -2.72 -5.97 -7.57
N SER A 41 -1.69 -5.65 -8.34
CA SER A 41 -0.33 -5.48 -7.87
C SER A 41 0.10 -4.02 -7.96
N TYR A 42 0.78 -3.55 -6.95
CA TYR A 42 1.30 -2.19 -6.84
C TYR A 42 2.78 -2.22 -6.45
N VAL A 43 3.63 -1.47 -7.16
CA VAL A 43 5.06 -1.36 -6.84
C VAL A 43 5.29 -0.03 -6.12
N LEU A 44 5.62 -0.11 -4.83
CA LEU A 44 6.00 1.04 -4.01
C LEU A 44 7.42 1.48 -4.39
N ARG A 45 7.54 2.75 -4.75
CA ARG A 45 8.83 3.40 -5.02
C ARG A 45 9.00 4.56 -4.04
N ASP A 46 10.22 4.79 -3.63
CA ASP A 46 10.59 5.94 -2.79
C ASP A 46 9.84 6.02 -1.45
N THR A 47 9.57 4.87 -0.83
CA THR A 47 8.96 4.81 0.51
C THR A 47 9.98 4.33 1.54
N PRO A 48 9.80 4.64 2.85
CA PRO A 48 10.66 4.12 3.91
C PRO A 48 10.72 2.59 4.01
N LEU A 49 9.73 1.88 3.43
CA LEU A 49 9.75 0.41 3.30
C LEU A 49 10.47 -0.08 2.04
N SER A 50 10.79 0.81 1.09
CA SER A 50 11.57 0.41 -0.08
C SER A 50 12.96 -0.02 0.37
N THR A 51 13.35 -1.24 0.01
CA THR A 51 14.68 -1.78 0.28
C THR A 51 15.64 -1.52 -0.88
N ASP A 52 15.18 -0.84 -1.91
CA ASP A 52 16.05 -0.41 -3.02
C ASP A 52 17.08 0.57 -2.47
N ASN A 53 18.35 0.20 -2.60
CA ASN A 53 19.47 0.91 -1.98
C ASN A 53 19.52 2.38 -2.41
N HIS A 54 19.17 3.28 -1.51
CA HIS A 54 19.38 4.73 -1.66
C HIS A 54 20.86 5.15 -1.75
N LEU A 55 21.80 4.21 -1.66
CA LEU A 55 23.24 4.48 -1.76
C LEU A 55 23.66 5.02 -3.14
N GLU A 56 22.93 4.68 -4.20
CA GLU A 56 23.20 5.22 -5.55
C GLU A 56 22.65 6.63 -5.73
N GLU A 57 21.65 7.05 -4.94
CA GLU A 57 21.11 8.42 -4.98
C GLU A 57 21.95 9.44 -4.22
N LEU A 58 22.76 9.01 -3.27
CA LEU A 58 23.67 9.90 -2.52
C LEU A 58 24.86 10.40 -3.38
N VAL A 59 25.07 9.83 -4.56
CA VAL A 59 26.07 10.31 -5.52
C VAL A 59 25.38 10.71 -6.82
N LYS A 60 24.41 11.58 -6.77
CA LYS A 60 23.99 12.34 -7.94
C LYS A 60 25.08 13.37 -8.25
N PHE A 61 25.89 13.07 -9.25
CA PHE A 61 26.62 14.13 -9.95
C PHE A 61 25.54 15.02 -10.57
N THR A 62 25.24 16.13 -9.95
CA THR A 62 24.31 17.13 -10.49
C THR A 62 25.01 17.74 -11.69
N ASP A 63 24.65 17.34 -12.87
CA ASP A 63 24.98 18.07 -14.08
C ASP A 63 24.12 19.33 -14.06
N PHE A 64 24.72 20.49 -13.76
CA PHE A 64 24.07 21.79 -13.67
C PHE A 64 23.56 22.32 -15.01
N SER A 65 23.66 21.55 -16.09
CA SER A 65 23.26 21.96 -17.42
C SER A 65 21.81 21.60 -17.79
N ASP A 66 21.08 20.83 -16.99
CA ASP A 66 19.72 20.40 -17.30
C ASP A 66 18.71 20.84 -16.22
N THR A 67 18.34 22.13 -16.26
CA THR A 67 17.29 22.73 -15.44
C THR A 67 15.88 22.58 -16.07
N ALA A 68 15.67 21.59 -16.90
CA ALA A 68 14.32 21.24 -17.33
C ALA A 68 13.64 20.42 -16.23
N GLN A 69 12.99 21.09 -15.29
CA GLN A 69 11.95 20.47 -14.49
C GLN A 69 10.91 19.92 -15.47
N VAL A 70 10.89 18.60 -15.65
CA VAL A 70 9.77 17.95 -16.31
C VAL A 70 8.57 18.08 -15.36
N VAL A 71 7.84 19.17 -15.52
CA VAL A 71 6.51 19.30 -14.94
C VAL A 71 5.66 18.25 -15.66
N VAL A 72 5.47 17.12 -15.01
CA VAL A 72 4.46 16.14 -15.45
C VAL A 72 3.11 16.84 -15.22
N GLU A 73 2.64 17.54 -16.25
CA GLU A 73 1.26 18.04 -16.28
C GLU A 73 0.35 16.81 -16.18
N ARG A 74 -0.19 16.59 -14.97
CA ARG A 74 -1.30 15.66 -14.82
C ARG A 74 -2.47 16.28 -15.57
N PRO A 75 -3.10 15.57 -16.54
CA PRO A 75 -4.26 16.12 -17.23
C PRO A 75 -5.31 16.44 -16.16
N SER A 76 -5.56 17.72 -15.92
CA SER A 76 -6.67 18.16 -15.11
C SER A 76 -7.94 17.81 -15.87
N LEU A 77 -8.83 17.04 -15.25
CA LEU A 77 -10.17 16.84 -15.76
C LEU A 77 -10.97 18.11 -15.39
N ASP A 78 -10.68 19.19 -16.08
CA ASP A 78 -11.35 20.46 -15.87
C ASP A 78 -12.86 20.26 -16.01
N GLY A 79 -13.60 20.63 -14.98
CA GLY A 79 -15.04 20.51 -14.96
C GLY A 79 -15.61 19.17 -14.45
N LEU A 80 -14.81 18.16 -14.09
CA LEU A 80 -15.33 16.95 -13.48
C LEU A 80 -15.40 17.10 -11.96
N HIS A 81 -16.60 16.87 -11.40
CA HIS A 81 -16.84 16.70 -9.96
C HIS A 81 -17.33 15.27 -9.73
N MET A 82 -16.63 14.53 -8.89
CA MET A 82 -16.96 13.12 -8.61
C MET A 82 -17.16 12.90 -7.11
N ASP A 83 -18.20 12.17 -6.75
CA ASP A 83 -18.48 11.74 -5.38
C ASP A 83 -19.02 10.31 -5.41
N LEU A 84 -18.16 9.34 -5.12
CA LEU A 84 -18.47 7.93 -5.19
C LEU A 84 -18.31 7.26 -3.84
N THR A 85 -19.25 6.40 -3.49
CA THR A 85 -19.06 5.39 -2.45
C THR A 85 -18.39 4.17 -3.08
N VAL A 86 -17.21 3.80 -2.60
CA VAL A 86 -16.44 2.63 -3.06
C VAL A 86 -16.57 1.53 -2.03
N GLU A 87 -17.23 0.45 -2.38
CA GLU A 87 -17.36 -0.74 -1.55
C GLU A 87 -16.36 -1.80 -2.05
N VAL A 88 -15.37 -2.13 -1.22
CA VAL A 88 -14.41 -3.17 -1.53
C VAL A 88 -14.84 -4.48 -0.86
N SER A 89 -15.06 -5.51 -1.66
CA SER A 89 -15.43 -6.86 -1.17
C SER A 89 -14.24 -7.51 -0.47
N LYS A 90 -14.51 -8.25 0.61
CA LYS A 90 -13.47 -8.87 1.47
C LYS A 90 -12.49 -9.81 0.75
N GLY A 91 -12.83 -10.30 -0.43
CA GLY A 91 -11.96 -11.16 -1.24
C GLY A 91 -11.06 -10.41 -2.22
N ALA A 92 -11.13 -9.09 -2.28
CA ALA A 92 -10.24 -8.31 -3.15
C ALA A 92 -8.79 -8.46 -2.68
N HIS A 93 -7.93 -8.90 -3.60
CA HIS A 93 -6.53 -9.18 -3.35
C HIS A 93 -5.66 -8.03 -3.84
N ILE A 94 -4.71 -7.61 -3.02
CA ILE A 94 -3.77 -6.54 -3.32
C ILE A 94 -2.36 -7.01 -2.95
N MET A 95 -1.46 -7.02 -3.92
CA MET A 95 -0.05 -7.29 -3.74
C MET A 95 0.72 -5.96 -3.80
N ALA A 96 1.38 -5.58 -2.72
CA ALA A 96 2.25 -4.41 -2.67
C ALA A 96 3.71 -4.84 -2.63
N TYR A 97 4.44 -4.62 -3.72
CA TYR A 97 5.87 -4.86 -3.78
C TYR A 97 6.63 -3.68 -3.18
N LEU A 98 7.53 -3.97 -2.25
CA LEU A 98 8.30 -2.97 -1.51
C LEU A 98 9.65 -2.65 -2.18
N ASN A 99 9.97 -3.36 -3.25
CA ASN A 99 11.16 -3.17 -4.07
C ASN A 99 10.92 -3.59 -5.52
N THR A 100 11.79 -3.13 -6.40
CA THR A 100 11.66 -3.33 -7.84
C THR A 100 11.96 -4.76 -8.29
N ASP A 101 12.73 -5.53 -7.51
CA ASP A 101 13.02 -6.93 -7.76
C ASP A 101 11.94 -7.90 -7.23
N HIS A 102 10.88 -7.36 -6.58
CA HIS A 102 9.74 -8.09 -6.04
C HIS A 102 10.08 -9.12 -4.93
N SER A 103 11.28 -9.02 -4.34
CA SER A 103 11.69 -9.93 -3.27
C SER A 103 11.03 -9.63 -1.93
N ASN A 104 10.69 -8.35 -1.70
CA ASN A 104 9.95 -7.90 -0.53
C ASN A 104 8.54 -7.45 -0.95
N TYR A 105 7.54 -7.99 -0.27
CA TYR A 105 6.15 -7.69 -0.61
C TYR A 105 5.23 -7.77 0.61
N ILE A 106 4.06 -7.16 0.46
CA ILE A 106 2.92 -7.32 1.35
C ILE A 106 1.76 -7.83 0.51
N ASP A 107 1.29 -9.01 0.84
CA ASP A 107 0.11 -9.65 0.26
C ASP A 107 -1.09 -9.38 1.16
N LEU A 108 -2.13 -8.75 0.64
CA LEU A 108 -3.27 -8.29 1.42
C LEU A 108 -4.57 -8.78 0.80
N THR A 109 -5.41 -9.34 1.64
CA THR A 109 -6.82 -9.57 1.33
C THR A 109 -7.67 -8.84 2.36
N GLY A 110 -8.65 -8.10 1.90
CA GLY A 110 -9.46 -7.32 2.82
C GLY A 110 -10.64 -6.65 2.13
N GLY A 111 -11.30 -5.77 2.85
CA GLY A 111 -12.43 -5.03 2.33
C GLY A 111 -12.82 -3.85 3.20
N GLY A 112 -13.75 -3.05 2.71
CA GLY A 112 -14.22 -1.88 3.42
C GLY A 112 -15.08 -0.97 2.56
N THR A 113 -15.49 0.13 3.16
CA THR A 113 -16.24 1.18 2.45
C THR A 113 -15.44 2.46 2.49
N LEU A 114 -15.19 3.01 1.32
CA LEU A 114 -14.43 4.24 1.13
C LEU A 114 -15.31 5.27 0.42
N ARG A 115 -15.06 6.54 0.66
CA ARG A 115 -15.63 7.64 -0.12
C ARG A 115 -14.52 8.24 -0.99
N MET A 116 -14.75 8.25 -2.28
CA MET A 116 -13.86 8.81 -3.29
C MET A 116 -14.46 10.09 -3.84
N GLN A 117 -13.75 11.18 -3.72
CA GLN A 117 -14.16 12.49 -4.21
C GLN A 117 -13.08 13.06 -5.11
N TYR A 118 -13.50 13.70 -6.18
CA TYR A 118 -12.61 14.43 -7.07
C TYR A 118 -13.21 15.77 -7.41
N THR A 119 -12.41 16.81 -7.32
CA THR A 119 -12.67 18.14 -7.87
C THR A 119 -11.42 18.65 -8.55
N PRO A 120 -11.54 19.55 -9.55
CA PRO A 120 -10.36 20.14 -10.19
C PRO A 120 -9.44 20.91 -9.21
N VAL A 121 -9.98 21.38 -8.11
CA VAL A 121 -9.26 22.14 -7.08
C VAL A 121 -8.57 21.26 -6.06
N GLU A 122 -9.30 20.28 -5.51
CA GLU A 122 -8.81 19.44 -4.42
C GLU A 122 -8.15 18.14 -4.91
N ASN A 123 -8.23 17.86 -6.23
CA ASN A 123 -7.82 16.61 -6.82
C ASN A 123 -8.57 15.39 -6.23
N LEU A 124 -7.96 14.21 -6.32
CA LEU A 124 -8.54 12.98 -5.81
C LEU A 124 -8.38 12.89 -4.29
N GLN A 125 -9.50 12.78 -3.59
CA GLN A 125 -9.58 12.53 -2.16
C GLN A 125 -10.17 11.15 -1.90
N LEU A 126 -9.57 10.39 -0.99
CA LEU A 126 -10.06 9.09 -0.57
C LEU A 126 -10.19 9.08 0.96
N ARG A 127 -11.36 8.67 1.47
CA ARG A 127 -11.64 8.63 2.92
C ARG A 127 -12.33 7.33 3.29
N GLY A 128 -11.94 6.77 4.42
CA GLY A 128 -12.54 5.55 4.96
C GLY A 128 -11.50 4.50 5.31
N ARG A 129 -11.96 3.32 5.71
CA ARG A 129 -11.09 2.26 6.22
C ARG A 129 -11.18 1.01 5.36
N TYR A 130 -10.01 0.48 5.01
CA TYR A 130 -9.82 -0.84 4.42
C TYR A 130 -9.29 -1.77 5.50
N THR A 131 -10.12 -2.73 5.92
CA THR A 131 -9.77 -3.70 6.97
C THR A 131 -9.18 -4.94 6.33
N LEU A 132 -8.04 -5.38 6.84
CA LEU A 132 -7.35 -6.57 6.40
C LEU A 132 -8.01 -7.80 7.03
N SER A 133 -8.31 -8.81 6.22
CA SER A 133 -8.91 -10.07 6.66
C SER A 133 -7.93 -11.23 6.62
N ASN A 134 -6.88 -11.10 5.82
CA ASN A 134 -5.79 -12.06 5.72
C ASN A 134 -4.63 -11.39 4.99
N GLY A 135 -3.42 -11.91 5.18
CA GLY A 135 -2.27 -11.45 4.43
C GLY A 135 -0.95 -11.94 5.01
N GLU A 136 0.09 -11.74 4.23
CA GLU A 136 1.46 -11.98 4.64
C GLU A 136 2.36 -10.83 4.22
N MET A 137 3.40 -10.60 5.00
CA MET A 137 4.46 -9.65 4.69
C MET A 137 5.77 -10.38 4.62
N LYS A 138 6.41 -10.35 3.46
CA LYS A 138 7.77 -10.85 3.27
C LYS A 138 8.73 -9.69 3.24
N TYR A 139 9.63 -9.67 4.20
CA TYR A 139 10.55 -8.55 4.39
C TYR A 139 11.95 -9.01 4.78
N SER A 140 12.97 -8.48 4.10
CA SER A 140 14.37 -8.76 4.37
C SER A 140 15.02 -7.54 5.03
N LEU A 141 15.58 -7.74 6.20
CA LEU A 141 16.40 -6.74 6.87
C LEU A 141 17.89 -7.04 6.69
N PRO A 142 18.77 -6.04 6.68
CA PRO A 142 20.21 -6.24 6.42
C PRO A 142 20.91 -7.26 7.33
N LEU A 143 20.40 -7.45 8.56
CA LEU A 143 20.98 -8.35 9.56
C LEU A 143 20.07 -9.53 9.92
N ILE A 144 18.86 -9.56 9.40
CA ILE A 144 17.86 -10.60 9.67
C ILE A 144 17.53 -11.28 8.35
N PRO A 145 17.69 -12.60 8.22
CA PRO A 145 17.33 -13.28 6.99
C PRO A 145 15.85 -13.08 6.69
N LEU A 146 15.53 -13.11 5.40
CA LEU A 146 14.19 -12.96 4.86
C LEU A 146 13.17 -13.73 5.69
N LYS A 147 12.17 -13.02 6.21
CA LYS A 147 11.11 -13.54 7.07
C LYS A 147 9.75 -13.28 6.46
N THR A 148 8.84 -14.23 6.69
CA THR A 148 7.44 -14.10 6.31
C THR A 148 6.59 -13.96 7.56
N PHE A 149 5.98 -12.80 7.71
CA PHE A 149 5.09 -12.49 8.82
C PHE A 149 3.64 -12.64 8.38
N THR A 150 2.82 -13.26 9.21
CA THR A 150 1.37 -13.34 9.00
C THR A 150 0.69 -12.10 9.58
N ILE A 151 -0.11 -11.42 8.79
CA ILE A 151 -0.86 -10.24 9.21
C ILE A 151 -1.98 -10.67 10.15
N GLN A 152 -2.10 -9.96 11.27
CA GLN A 152 -3.06 -10.27 12.32
C GLN A 152 -4.40 -9.59 12.07
N ASP A 153 -5.47 -10.23 12.52
CA ASP A 153 -6.82 -9.67 12.51
C ASP A 153 -6.86 -8.32 13.25
N GLY A 154 -7.68 -7.42 12.74
CA GLY A 154 -7.78 -6.05 13.25
C GLY A 154 -6.81 -5.06 12.62
N SER A 155 -5.91 -5.52 11.77
CA SER A 155 -5.07 -4.66 10.95
C SER A 155 -5.91 -3.91 9.91
N TYR A 156 -5.54 -2.64 9.65
CA TYR A 156 -6.28 -1.82 8.68
C TYR A 156 -5.42 -0.71 8.06
N ILE A 157 -5.91 -0.20 6.95
CA ILE A 157 -5.40 0.99 6.26
C ILE A 157 -6.50 2.03 6.27
N GLU A 158 -6.23 3.24 6.76
CA GLU A 158 -7.20 4.33 6.86
C GLU A 158 -6.83 5.50 5.95
N PHE A 159 -7.73 5.83 5.06
CA PHE A 159 -7.61 6.95 4.14
C PHE A 159 -8.28 8.18 4.76
N THR A 160 -7.54 9.28 4.87
CA THR A 160 -8.00 10.53 5.51
C THR A 160 -8.10 11.71 4.54
N GLY A 161 -7.84 11.48 3.27
CA GLY A 161 -7.88 12.47 2.18
C GLY A 161 -6.94 12.08 1.06
N GLU A 162 -5.65 12.21 1.25
CA GLU A 162 -4.66 11.90 0.23
C GLU A 162 -4.55 10.37 0.00
N PRO A 163 -4.87 9.87 -1.22
CA PRO A 163 -4.88 8.44 -1.49
C PRO A 163 -3.51 7.76 -1.38
N MET A 164 -2.43 8.52 -1.63
CA MET A 164 -1.07 8.00 -1.65
C MET A 164 -0.37 8.09 -0.28
N ASN A 165 -1.07 8.61 0.75
CA ASN A 165 -0.52 8.73 2.10
C ASN A 165 -1.53 8.31 3.18
N PRO A 166 -2.06 7.07 3.12
CA PRO A 166 -2.95 6.55 4.14
C PRO A 166 -2.23 6.34 5.47
N THR A 167 -3.01 6.31 6.54
CA THR A 167 -2.54 5.87 7.86
C THR A 167 -2.59 4.34 7.93
N LEU A 168 -1.50 3.74 8.38
CA LEU A 168 -1.33 2.31 8.54
C LEU A 168 -1.52 1.91 10.01
N ASN A 169 -2.15 0.78 10.23
CA ASN A 169 -2.19 0.09 11.52
C ASN A 169 -2.16 -1.41 11.21
N ILE A 170 -0.95 -1.94 11.04
CA ILE A 170 -0.73 -3.31 10.62
C ILE A 170 0.10 -4.01 11.68
N THR A 171 -0.39 -5.11 12.20
CA THR A 171 0.35 -6.01 13.07
C THR A 171 0.57 -7.31 12.34
N ALA A 172 1.82 -7.78 12.29
CA ALA A 172 2.16 -9.05 11.68
C ALA A 172 3.09 -9.84 12.60
N THR A 173 2.94 -11.15 12.62
CA THR A 173 3.71 -12.03 13.51
C THR A 173 4.27 -13.23 12.77
N GLU A 174 5.44 -13.71 13.23
CA GLU A 174 6.05 -14.96 12.81
C GLU A 174 6.42 -15.77 14.03
N ARG A 175 6.14 -17.06 14.00
CA ARG A 175 6.57 -18.01 15.02
C ARG A 175 7.87 -18.67 14.62
N ILE A 176 8.92 -18.45 15.40
CA ILE A 176 10.24 -19.01 15.18
C ILE A 176 10.61 -19.99 16.32
N ARG A 177 11.43 -20.99 15.96
CA ARG A 177 12.05 -21.89 16.95
C ARG A 177 13.53 -21.60 17.03
N ALA A 178 14.02 -21.35 18.22
CA ALA A 178 15.43 -21.18 18.49
C ALA A 178 15.91 -22.13 19.57
N ALA A 179 17.13 -22.65 19.40
CA ALA A 179 17.78 -23.42 20.44
C ALA A 179 18.37 -22.46 21.49
N VAL A 180 17.91 -22.56 22.70
CA VAL A 180 18.44 -21.80 23.84
C VAL A 180 19.26 -22.76 24.69
N SER A 181 20.58 -22.51 24.80
CA SER A 181 21.45 -23.23 25.72
C SER A 181 21.53 -22.49 27.05
N ASN A 182 21.38 -23.21 28.14
CA ASN A 182 21.68 -22.71 29.46
C ASN A 182 23.18 -22.87 29.79
N SER A 183 23.63 -22.25 30.85
CA SER A 183 25.03 -22.30 31.31
C SER A 183 25.56 -23.72 31.58
N SER A 184 24.69 -24.75 31.66
CA SER A 184 25.04 -26.14 31.81
C SER A 184 25.16 -26.96 30.49
N GLY A 185 25.01 -26.28 29.33
CA GLY A 185 25.20 -26.90 28.02
C GLY A 185 24.02 -27.73 27.50
N ALA A 186 22.94 -27.87 28.26
CA ALA A 186 21.71 -28.54 27.81
C ALA A 186 20.90 -27.55 26.94
N GLY A 187 20.88 -27.78 25.61
CA GLY A 187 20.06 -27.02 24.68
C GLY A 187 18.59 -27.41 24.75
N ARG A 188 17.71 -26.44 24.81
CA ARG A 188 16.26 -26.61 24.71
C ARG A 188 15.73 -25.79 23.54
N SER A 189 14.87 -26.39 22.72
CA SER A 189 14.16 -25.64 21.69
C SER A 189 13.03 -24.83 22.34
N VAL A 190 12.99 -23.53 22.08
CA VAL A 190 11.96 -22.62 22.56
C VAL A 190 11.31 -21.96 21.35
N GLU A 191 9.99 -21.83 21.39
CA GLU A 191 9.21 -21.10 20.40
C GLU A 191 9.09 -19.62 20.85
N PHE A 192 9.31 -18.72 19.91
CA PHE A 192 9.17 -17.28 20.09
C PHE A 192 8.21 -16.75 19.02
N ASP A 193 7.30 -15.89 19.42
CA ASP A 193 6.49 -15.11 18.49
C ASP A 193 7.21 -13.76 18.29
N CYS A 194 7.69 -13.52 17.08
CA CYS A 194 8.28 -12.25 16.68
C CYS A 194 7.22 -11.41 15.98
N GLY A 195 7.05 -10.17 16.38
CA GLY A 195 6.06 -9.26 15.82
C GLY A 195 6.66 -8.07 15.12
N VAL A 196 5.94 -7.55 14.13
CA VAL A 196 6.17 -6.26 13.49
C VAL A 196 4.88 -5.46 13.58
N VAL A 197 4.98 -4.24 14.08
CA VAL A 197 3.87 -3.30 14.15
C VAL A 197 4.22 -2.10 13.29
N ILE A 198 3.39 -1.83 12.28
CA ILE A 198 3.53 -0.70 11.35
C ILE A 198 2.40 0.27 11.64
N THR A 199 2.76 1.51 11.96
CA THR A 199 1.83 2.57 12.32
C THR A 199 2.16 3.88 11.61
N GLN A 200 1.33 4.90 11.79
CA GLN A 200 1.44 6.23 11.20
C GLN A 200 1.14 6.24 9.68
N THR A 201 1.48 7.34 9.01
CA THR A 201 1.19 7.49 7.58
C THR A 201 2.24 6.79 6.71
N LEU A 202 1.85 6.42 5.49
CA LEU A 202 2.74 5.72 4.56
C LEU A 202 4.06 6.47 4.31
N ASN A 203 4.01 7.80 4.23
CA ASN A 203 5.20 8.62 4.01
C ASN A 203 6.05 8.83 5.27
N ASN A 204 5.50 8.54 6.45
CA ASN A 204 6.19 8.68 7.74
C ASN A 204 5.85 7.50 8.66
N MET A 205 6.25 6.30 8.22
CA MET A 205 5.92 5.08 8.94
C MET A 205 6.73 4.91 10.22
N GLY A 206 6.02 4.51 11.29
CA GLY A 206 6.63 3.93 12.47
C GLY A 206 6.67 2.41 12.34
N VAL A 207 7.85 1.82 12.45
CA VAL A 207 8.02 0.36 12.45
C VAL A 207 8.62 -0.06 13.79
N MET A 208 7.95 -0.95 14.50
CA MET A 208 8.39 -1.47 15.79
C MET A 208 8.41 -3.00 15.74
N PHE A 209 9.47 -3.60 16.24
CA PHE A 209 9.62 -5.04 16.42
C PHE A 209 9.31 -5.41 17.89
N THR A 210 8.55 -6.50 18.07
CA THR A 210 8.10 -7.00 19.39
C THR A 210 8.42 -8.47 19.58
#